data_1fa793fbcd7dbbc056787363009c77bb
#
_entry.id   1fa793fbcd7dbbc056787363009c77bb
#
_cell.length_a   1.000
_cell.length_b   1.000
_cell.length_c   1.000
_cell.angle_alpha   90.00
_cell.angle_beta   90.00
_cell.angle_gamma   90.00
#
_symmetry.space_group_name_H-M   'P 1'
#
loop_
_entity.id
_entity.type
_entity.pdbx_description
1 polymer ?
#
loop_
_entity_poly.entity_id
_entity_poly.type
_entity_poly.pdbx_seq_one_letter_code
_entity_poly.pdbx_strand_id
1 'polypeptide(L)'
;MCIRDRHDVLVQCDPHTTLFIITSKSFTTAETLANAMVAKQWLVQHGADVGSAMVAVTAAGARAQEWGINPDHIFAFADGIGGRYSLWSSVGLPIMIAIGSDDFSRMLAGAYTMDCHVQHTELQQNIGVIMGLLRVWCRHYLHLPTYGLIPYDQRLEYMPAWAQQLDMESNGKSVDRYGNPLTHPAGPLIWGATGTSAQHSFFQWLHQSVDIAPIDILVAMQPAAGLDNQIWHDHHKSLAINAVAQAEALALGASNLDEPHRHFSGNRPSVLISWDQTTPYALGRLLALYEHITVISGFIWDVNSFDQWGVELGKHMAHQIQSAEGLERFSPAAQAFLDRLNKSRT
;
A
#
# COMPACT_ATOMS: atom_id res chain seq x y z
N MET A 1 1.56 3.92 16.11
CA MET A 1 1.76 2.50 16.38
C MET A 1 1.27 2.19 17.79
N CYS A 2 0.28 1.31 17.92
CA CYS A 2 -0.36 1.08 19.22
C CYS A 2 0.49 0.11 20.07
N ILE A 3 0.91 0.52 21.25
CA ILE A 3 1.65 -0.33 22.21
C ILE A 3 0.81 -1.55 22.60
N ARG A 4 -0.51 -1.40 22.68
CA ARG A 4 -1.46 -2.46 23.00
C ARG A 4 -1.41 -3.60 21.98
N ASP A 5 -1.41 -3.28 20.67
CA ASP A 5 -1.42 -4.29 19.61
C ASP A 5 -0.22 -5.24 19.71
N ARG A 6 0.92 -4.74 20.22
CA ARG A 6 2.13 -5.56 20.42
C ARG A 6 2.06 -6.43 21.63
N HIS A 7 1.56 -5.90 22.73
CA HIS A 7 1.33 -6.69 23.93
C HIS A 7 0.39 -7.85 23.59
N ASP A 8 -0.72 -7.55 22.89
CA ASP A 8 -1.72 -8.56 22.51
C ASP A 8 -1.16 -9.64 21.57
N VAL A 9 -0.16 -9.31 20.74
CA VAL A 9 0.57 -10.29 19.93
C VAL A 9 1.54 -11.10 20.78
N LEU A 10 2.37 -10.45 21.60
CA LEU A 10 3.41 -11.11 22.39
C LEU A 10 2.84 -12.11 23.41
N VAL A 11 1.67 -11.83 23.99
CA VAL A 11 1.00 -12.77 24.92
C VAL A 11 0.52 -14.05 24.24
N GLN A 12 0.42 -14.07 22.91
CA GLN A 12 0.04 -15.23 22.13
C GLN A 12 1.24 -15.99 21.57
N CYS A 13 2.47 -15.47 21.73
CA CYS A 13 3.68 -16.03 21.18
C CYS A 13 4.48 -16.80 22.24
N ASP A 14 5.14 -17.89 21.81
CA ASP A 14 6.14 -18.58 22.62
C ASP A 14 7.51 -17.96 22.36
N PRO A 15 8.20 -17.41 23.40
CA PRO A 15 9.49 -16.75 23.24
C PRO A 15 10.59 -17.66 22.67
N HIS A 16 10.50 -18.97 22.85
CA HIS A 16 11.51 -19.92 22.36
C HIS A 16 11.30 -20.34 20.90
N THR A 17 10.15 -20.01 20.30
CA THR A 17 9.82 -20.35 18.91
C THR A 17 9.46 -19.14 18.06
N THR A 18 9.61 -17.93 18.61
CA THR A 18 9.29 -16.68 17.93
C THR A 18 10.53 -16.05 17.30
N LEU A 19 10.44 -15.72 16.00
CA LEU A 19 11.46 -14.97 15.26
C LEU A 19 10.99 -13.53 15.03
N PHE A 20 11.82 -12.55 15.38
CA PHE A 20 11.57 -11.14 15.10
C PHE A 20 12.38 -10.67 13.89
N ILE A 21 11.69 -10.16 12.87
CA ILE A 21 12.31 -9.60 11.66
C ILE A 21 12.25 -8.07 11.74
N ILE A 22 13.40 -7.44 11.93
CA ILE A 22 13.55 -5.98 12.03
C ILE A 22 13.82 -5.42 10.65
N THR A 23 12.80 -4.84 10.01
CA THR A 23 12.94 -4.26 8.68
C THR A 23 13.04 -2.74 8.75
N SER A 24 14.21 -2.20 8.44
CA SER A 24 14.46 -0.75 8.39
C SER A 24 15.61 -0.44 7.44
N LYS A 25 15.37 0.33 6.38
CA LYS A 25 16.40 0.67 5.39
C LYS A 25 17.64 1.29 6.02
N SER A 26 17.47 2.34 6.82
CA SER A 26 18.57 3.10 7.46
C SER A 26 18.99 2.53 8.81
N PHE A 27 18.21 1.62 9.38
CA PHE A 27 18.33 1.14 10.77
C PHE A 27 18.38 2.27 11.82
N THR A 28 17.62 3.35 11.55
CA THR A 28 17.50 4.53 12.43
C THR A 28 16.06 4.95 12.66
N THR A 29 15.09 4.23 12.07
CA THR A 29 13.66 4.54 12.22
C THR A 29 13.25 4.34 13.67
N ALA A 30 12.94 5.44 14.37
CA ALA A 30 12.72 5.46 15.81
C ALA A 30 11.64 4.46 16.26
N GLU A 31 10.52 4.41 15.55
CA GLU A 31 9.41 3.51 15.86
C GLU A 31 9.81 2.04 15.68
N THR A 32 10.57 1.73 14.64
CA THR A 32 11.04 0.37 14.37
C THR A 32 11.99 -0.09 15.47
N LEU A 33 12.96 0.76 15.84
CA LEU A 33 13.92 0.42 16.89
C LEU A 33 13.29 0.34 18.28
N ALA A 34 12.35 1.23 18.61
CA ALA A 34 11.60 1.16 19.86
C ALA A 34 10.85 -0.18 19.98
N ASN A 35 10.28 -0.65 18.89
CA ASN A 35 9.59 -1.94 18.87
C ASN A 35 10.55 -3.12 18.95
N ALA A 36 11.67 -3.06 18.25
CA ALA A 36 12.71 -4.07 18.33
C ALA A 36 13.25 -4.18 19.76
N MET A 37 13.38 -3.04 20.47
CA MET A 37 13.79 -3.03 21.87
C MET A 37 12.80 -3.73 22.79
N VAL A 38 11.49 -3.49 22.59
CA VAL A 38 10.42 -4.20 23.34
C VAL A 38 10.50 -5.70 23.10
N ALA A 39 10.67 -6.12 21.84
CA ALA A 39 10.82 -7.54 21.49
C ALA A 39 12.07 -8.15 22.15
N LYS A 40 13.21 -7.43 22.11
CA LYS A 40 14.45 -7.87 22.74
C LYS A 40 14.30 -8.03 24.26
N GLN A 41 13.68 -7.06 24.93
CA GLN A 41 13.41 -7.13 26.37
C GLN A 41 12.48 -8.30 26.71
N TRP A 42 11.45 -8.54 25.90
CA TRP A 42 10.54 -9.67 26.11
C TRP A 42 11.26 -11.01 25.98
N LEU A 43 12.13 -11.20 24.98
CA LEU A 43 12.96 -12.41 24.85
C LEU A 43 13.86 -12.61 26.09
N VAL A 44 14.56 -11.56 26.52
CA VAL A 44 15.44 -11.61 27.72
C VAL A 44 14.67 -11.98 28.98
N GLN A 45 13.49 -11.39 29.20
CA GLN A 45 12.65 -11.67 30.38
C GLN A 45 12.19 -13.14 30.45
N HIS A 46 12.09 -13.80 29.30
CA HIS A 46 11.66 -15.21 29.24
C HIS A 46 12.83 -16.19 29.03
N GLY A 47 14.08 -15.71 29.11
CA GLY A 47 15.26 -16.55 28.99
C GLY A 47 15.50 -17.13 27.57
N ALA A 48 14.89 -16.53 26.54
CA ALA A 48 15.10 -16.95 25.16
C ALA A 48 16.43 -16.37 24.59
N ASP A 49 17.01 -17.08 23.61
CA ASP A 49 18.23 -16.63 22.95
C ASP A 49 17.95 -15.51 21.95
N VAL A 50 18.30 -14.29 22.34
CA VAL A 50 18.15 -13.09 21.50
C VAL A 50 18.93 -13.21 20.18
N GLY A 51 20.12 -13.85 20.23
CA GLY A 51 21.00 -13.95 19.07
C GLY A 51 20.41 -14.76 17.93
N SER A 52 19.65 -15.82 18.24
CA SER A 52 18.97 -16.65 17.25
C SER A 52 17.55 -16.16 16.90
N ALA A 53 16.91 -15.43 17.82
CA ALA A 53 15.53 -15.01 17.69
C ALA A 53 15.32 -13.66 16.97
N MET A 54 16.40 -12.95 16.60
CA MET A 54 16.31 -11.63 15.93
C MET A 54 17.14 -11.60 14.66
N VAL A 55 16.51 -11.14 13.58
CA VAL A 55 17.15 -10.91 12.29
C VAL A 55 16.88 -9.48 11.81
N ALA A 56 17.77 -8.94 11.00
CA ALA A 56 17.61 -7.63 10.39
C ALA A 56 17.50 -7.71 8.87
N VAL A 57 16.61 -6.91 8.30
CA VAL A 57 16.52 -6.65 6.86
C VAL A 57 16.80 -5.16 6.67
N THR A 58 17.98 -4.82 6.10
CA THR A 58 18.47 -3.43 6.09
C THR A 58 19.49 -3.16 5.01
N ALA A 59 19.58 -1.91 4.53
CA ALA A 59 20.71 -1.42 3.73
C ALA A 59 21.90 -0.98 4.62
N ALA A 60 21.67 -0.80 5.93
CA ALA A 60 22.67 -0.31 6.89
C ALA A 60 23.18 -1.41 7.84
N GLY A 61 23.80 -2.47 7.29
CA GLY A 61 24.22 -3.66 8.04
C GLY A 61 25.14 -3.36 9.22
N ALA A 62 26.07 -2.41 9.10
CA ALA A 62 26.96 -2.01 10.20
C ALA A 62 26.18 -1.51 11.42
N ARG A 63 25.13 -0.68 11.22
CA ARG A 63 24.27 -0.20 12.31
C ARG A 63 23.47 -1.31 12.97
N ALA A 64 23.02 -2.30 12.18
CA ALA A 64 22.34 -3.46 12.74
C ALA A 64 23.28 -4.31 13.62
N GLN A 65 24.55 -4.46 13.22
CA GLN A 65 25.58 -5.12 14.06
C GLN A 65 25.85 -4.33 15.34
N GLU A 66 26.03 -3.01 15.26
CA GLU A 66 26.22 -2.14 16.42
C GLU A 66 25.04 -2.21 17.40
N TRP A 67 23.81 -2.36 16.88
CA TRP A 67 22.61 -2.56 17.69
C TRP A 67 22.57 -3.94 18.38
N GLY A 68 23.34 -4.93 17.88
CA GLY A 68 23.50 -6.24 18.47
C GLY A 68 22.86 -7.40 17.67
N ILE A 69 22.60 -7.21 16.38
CA ILE A 69 22.18 -8.31 15.50
C ILE A 69 23.43 -9.09 15.04
N ASN A 70 23.33 -10.42 15.08
CA ASN A 70 24.37 -11.31 14.55
C ASN A 70 24.60 -11.00 13.05
N PRO A 71 25.85 -10.81 12.58
CA PRO A 71 26.15 -10.56 11.18
C PRO A 71 25.55 -11.59 10.22
N ASP A 72 25.48 -12.86 10.60
CA ASP A 72 24.90 -13.95 9.80
C ASP A 72 23.37 -13.86 9.70
N HIS A 73 22.73 -13.02 10.52
CA HIS A 73 21.29 -12.79 10.55
C HIS A 73 20.91 -11.43 9.92
N ILE A 74 21.78 -10.85 9.09
CA ILE A 74 21.52 -9.58 8.40
C ILE A 74 21.29 -9.85 6.91
N PHE A 75 20.08 -9.59 6.46
CA PHE A 75 19.67 -9.69 5.06
C PHE A 75 19.73 -8.31 4.41
N ALA A 76 20.79 -8.07 3.65
CA ALA A 76 21.02 -6.78 3.01
C ALA A 76 20.18 -6.59 1.73
N PHE A 77 19.88 -5.33 1.41
CA PHE A 77 19.37 -4.90 0.11
C PHE A 77 20.03 -3.59 -0.32
N ALA A 78 19.97 -3.28 -1.62
CA ALA A 78 20.64 -2.12 -2.18
C ALA A 78 20.04 -0.80 -1.65
N ASP A 79 20.89 0.19 -1.35
CA ASP A 79 20.46 1.49 -0.84
C ASP A 79 19.59 2.28 -1.83
N GLY A 80 19.71 2.02 -3.14
CA GLY A 80 18.84 2.62 -4.16
C GLY A 80 17.37 2.17 -4.10
N ILE A 81 17.05 1.10 -3.35
CA ILE A 81 15.67 0.59 -3.28
C ILE A 81 14.86 1.43 -2.29
N GLY A 82 13.79 2.08 -2.79
CA GLY A 82 12.81 2.80 -1.97
C GLY A 82 11.88 1.85 -1.20
N GLY A 83 11.43 2.24 0.01
CA GLY A 83 10.60 1.39 0.88
C GLY A 83 9.34 0.84 0.20
N ARG A 84 8.58 1.65 -0.47
CA ARG A 84 7.33 1.27 -1.18
C ARG A 84 7.52 0.40 -2.42
N TYR A 85 8.77 0.32 -2.92
CA TYR A 85 9.18 -0.55 -4.05
C TYR A 85 10.04 -1.73 -3.60
N SER A 86 10.14 -2.00 -2.30
CA SER A 86 11.14 -2.92 -1.74
C SER A 86 10.68 -4.38 -1.63
N LEU A 87 9.40 -4.66 -1.89
CA LEU A 87 8.79 -6.00 -1.77
C LEU A 87 9.59 -7.11 -2.47
N TRP A 88 10.21 -6.79 -3.59
CA TRP A 88 10.97 -7.71 -4.46
C TRP A 88 12.39 -8.00 -3.95
N SER A 89 12.85 -7.28 -2.94
CA SER A 89 14.16 -7.44 -2.29
C SER A 89 14.08 -8.36 -1.06
N SER A 90 15.14 -8.42 -0.26
CA SER A 90 15.13 -9.12 1.04
C SER A 90 14.05 -8.62 2.01
N VAL A 91 13.45 -7.45 1.78
CA VAL A 91 12.27 -6.97 2.51
C VAL A 91 11.08 -7.93 2.37
N GLY A 92 11.01 -8.72 1.30
CA GLY A 92 10.03 -9.79 1.12
C GLY A 92 10.24 -11.04 1.98
N LEU A 93 11.30 -11.10 2.82
CA LEU A 93 11.58 -12.26 3.68
C LEU A 93 10.38 -12.74 4.51
N PRO A 94 9.60 -11.88 5.17
CA PRO A 94 8.40 -12.33 5.91
C PRO A 94 7.38 -13.02 5.02
N ILE A 95 7.21 -12.53 3.79
CA ILE A 95 6.28 -13.12 2.81
C ILE A 95 6.80 -14.49 2.38
N MET A 96 8.11 -14.58 2.07
CA MET A 96 8.73 -15.84 1.68
C MET A 96 8.60 -16.91 2.79
N ILE A 97 8.73 -16.52 4.05
CA ILE A 97 8.52 -17.41 5.19
C ILE A 97 7.06 -17.85 5.28
N ALA A 98 6.11 -16.94 5.05
CA ALA A 98 4.69 -17.21 5.19
C ALA A 98 4.12 -18.11 4.07
N ILE A 99 4.56 -17.92 2.82
CA ILE A 99 4.00 -18.63 1.65
C ILE A 99 4.93 -19.72 1.10
N GLY A 100 6.17 -19.81 1.60
CA GLY A 100 7.22 -20.69 1.11
C GLY A 100 8.02 -20.10 -0.06
N SER A 101 9.23 -20.62 -0.23
CA SER A 101 10.19 -20.13 -1.25
C SER A 101 9.70 -20.29 -2.67
N ASP A 102 8.97 -21.38 -2.96
CA ASP A 102 8.49 -21.69 -4.31
C ASP A 102 7.40 -20.70 -4.73
N ASP A 103 6.43 -20.43 -3.86
CA ASP A 103 5.37 -19.47 -4.14
C ASP A 103 5.90 -18.03 -4.15
N PHE A 104 6.87 -17.70 -3.32
CA PHE A 104 7.56 -16.41 -3.41
C PHE A 104 8.31 -16.27 -4.75
N SER A 105 9.00 -17.31 -5.20
CA SER A 105 9.66 -17.32 -6.51
C SER A 105 8.67 -17.18 -7.67
N ARG A 106 7.49 -17.80 -7.58
CA ARG A 106 6.39 -17.60 -8.55
C ARG A 106 5.87 -16.17 -8.54
N MET A 107 5.77 -15.54 -7.37
CA MET A 107 5.39 -14.12 -7.26
C MET A 107 6.41 -13.20 -7.94
N LEU A 108 7.72 -13.43 -7.72
CA LEU A 108 8.80 -12.71 -8.42
C LEU A 108 8.74 -12.92 -9.93
N ALA A 109 8.49 -14.15 -10.39
CA ALA A 109 8.35 -14.46 -11.81
C ALA A 109 7.14 -13.75 -12.44
N GLY A 110 6.04 -13.60 -11.69
CA GLY A 110 4.89 -12.81 -12.11
C GLY A 110 5.22 -11.34 -12.31
N ALA A 111 5.92 -10.74 -11.35
CA ALA A 111 6.38 -9.35 -11.44
C ALA A 111 7.31 -9.16 -12.66
N TYR A 112 8.30 -10.02 -12.82
CA TYR A 112 9.21 -10.00 -13.97
C TYR A 112 8.47 -10.10 -15.31
N THR A 113 7.41 -10.91 -15.39
CA THR A 113 6.59 -11.00 -16.60
C THR A 113 5.90 -9.65 -16.92
N MET A 114 5.44 -8.93 -15.90
CA MET A 114 4.87 -7.60 -16.08
C MET A 114 5.93 -6.58 -16.50
N ASP A 115 7.14 -6.65 -15.92
CA ASP A 115 8.27 -5.81 -16.32
C ASP A 115 8.59 -6.00 -17.80
N CYS A 116 8.69 -7.27 -18.26
CA CYS A 116 8.90 -7.59 -19.66
C CYS A 116 7.77 -7.08 -20.56
N HIS A 117 6.52 -7.19 -20.11
CA HIS A 117 5.37 -6.65 -20.84
C HIS A 117 5.48 -5.13 -21.01
N VAL A 118 5.75 -4.41 -19.92
CA VAL A 118 5.86 -2.94 -19.98
C VAL A 118 7.07 -2.50 -20.83
N GLN A 119 8.15 -3.24 -20.79
CA GLN A 119 9.38 -2.90 -21.52
C GLN A 119 9.28 -3.18 -23.02
N HIS A 120 8.59 -4.25 -23.43
CA HIS A 120 8.69 -4.75 -24.81
C HIS A 120 7.38 -4.68 -25.63
N THR A 121 6.24 -4.37 -24.98
CA THR A 121 4.96 -4.29 -25.70
C THR A 121 4.76 -2.92 -26.30
N GLU A 122 4.23 -2.86 -27.51
CA GLU A 122 3.85 -1.63 -28.19
C GLU A 122 2.92 -0.78 -27.32
N LEU A 123 3.09 0.55 -27.34
CA LEU A 123 2.39 1.48 -26.41
C LEU A 123 0.87 1.31 -26.42
N GLN A 124 0.26 1.05 -27.58
CA GLN A 124 -1.18 0.87 -27.72
C GLN A 124 -1.74 -0.42 -27.13
N GLN A 125 -0.86 -1.38 -26.81
CA GLN A 125 -1.19 -2.67 -26.22
C GLN A 125 -0.59 -2.84 -24.82
N ASN A 126 0.17 -1.85 -24.35
CA ASN A 126 0.88 -1.87 -23.10
C ASN A 126 -0.05 -1.42 -21.96
N ILE A 127 -0.51 -2.38 -21.16
CA ILE A 127 -1.48 -2.11 -20.09
C ILE A 127 -0.95 -1.09 -19.06
N GLY A 128 0.35 -1.14 -18.72
CA GLY A 128 0.97 -0.18 -17.78
C GLY A 128 0.94 1.24 -18.31
N VAL A 129 1.24 1.40 -19.61
CA VAL A 129 1.20 2.71 -20.30
C VAL A 129 -0.23 3.21 -20.42
N ILE A 130 -1.16 2.36 -20.89
CA ILE A 130 -2.57 2.73 -21.05
C ILE A 130 -3.17 3.19 -19.72
N MET A 131 -2.97 2.43 -18.65
CA MET A 131 -3.50 2.78 -17.33
C MET A 131 -2.80 4.00 -16.73
N GLY A 132 -1.49 4.16 -16.94
CA GLY A 132 -0.77 5.37 -16.55
C GLY A 132 -1.31 6.63 -17.23
N LEU A 133 -1.58 6.54 -18.54
CA LEU A 133 -2.22 7.61 -19.30
C LEU A 133 -3.64 7.91 -18.83
N LEU A 134 -4.46 6.88 -18.56
CA LEU A 134 -5.81 7.04 -18.00
C LEU A 134 -5.76 7.72 -16.62
N ARG A 135 -4.78 7.38 -15.77
CA ARG A 135 -4.56 8.02 -14.47
C ARG A 135 -4.28 9.51 -14.63
N VAL A 136 -3.36 9.86 -15.55
CA VAL A 136 -3.04 11.27 -15.88
C VAL A 136 -4.25 11.96 -16.49
N TRP A 137 -4.97 11.31 -17.40
CA TRP A 137 -6.18 11.88 -18.02
C TRP A 137 -7.23 12.24 -16.96
N CYS A 138 -7.56 11.31 -16.09
CA CYS A 138 -8.54 11.54 -15.03
C CYS A 138 -8.09 12.66 -14.07
N ARG A 139 -6.85 12.63 -13.63
CA ARG A 139 -6.35 13.56 -12.62
C ARG A 139 -6.09 14.96 -13.16
N HIS A 140 -5.42 15.05 -14.31
CA HIS A 140 -4.98 16.33 -14.88
C HIS A 140 -6.09 16.99 -15.72
N TYR A 141 -6.64 16.25 -16.69
CA TYR A 141 -7.56 16.83 -17.69
C TYR A 141 -9.02 16.84 -17.22
N LEU A 142 -9.47 15.82 -16.53
CA LEU A 142 -10.83 15.75 -15.97
C LEU A 142 -10.93 16.32 -14.55
N HIS A 143 -9.80 16.73 -13.95
CA HIS A 143 -9.72 17.30 -12.60
C HIS A 143 -10.32 16.43 -11.50
N LEU A 144 -10.29 15.10 -11.67
CA LEU A 144 -10.80 14.14 -10.69
C LEU A 144 -9.74 13.91 -9.61
N PRO A 145 -9.96 14.36 -8.35
CA PRO A 145 -8.91 14.39 -7.34
C PRO A 145 -8.66 13.04 -6.66
N THR A 146 -9.55 12.08 -6.83
CA THR A 146 -9.47 10.78 -6.16
C THR A 146 -9.53 9.63 -7.16
N TYR A 147 -9.07 8.46 -6.75
CA TYR A 147 -9.09 7.24 -7.55
C TYR A 147 -9.35 6.03 -6.65
N GLY A 148 -10.41 5.29 -6.93
CA GLY A 148 -10.81 4.13 -6.15
C GLY A 148 -10.17 2.83 -6.62
N LEU A 149 -9.90 1.91 -5.68
CA LEU A 149 -9.42 0.56 -5.97
C LEU A 149 -10.31 -0.45 -5.27
N ILE A 150 -11.06 -1.24 -6.05
CA ILE A 150 -12.16 -2.09 -5.55
C ILE A 150 -11.89 -3.56 -5.90
N PRO A 151 -11.11 -4.29 -5.08
CA PRO A 151 -10.88 -5.71 -5.32
C PRO A 151 -12.11 -6.55 -4.94
N TYR A 152 -12.58 -7.36 -5.87
CA TYR A 152 -13.60 -8.41 -5.64
C TYR A 152 -12.92 -9.73 -5.25
N ASP A 153 -11.99 -9.64 -4.31
CA ASP A 153 -11.28 -10.78 -3.70
C ASP A 153 -10.86 -10.37 -2.27
N GLN A 154 -11.35 -11.07 -1.26
CA GLN A 154 -11.04 -10.74 0.15
C GLN A 154 -9.54 -10.83 0.46
N ARG A 155 -8.78 -11.67 -0.24
CA ARG A 155 -7.32 -11.78 -0.08
C ARG A 155 -6.57 -10.51 -0.50
N LEU A 156 -7.23 -9.63 -1.26
CA LEU A 156 -6.72 -8.33 -1.70
C LEU A 156 -7.23 -7.15 -0.86
N GLU A 157 -7.79 -7.40 0.34
CA GLU A 157 -8.38 -6.35 1.19
C GLU A 157 -7.41 -5.22 1.53
N TYR A 158 -6.12 -5.52 1.65
CA TYR A 158 -5.07 -4.52 1.93
C TYR A 158 -4.49 -3.86 0.68
N MET A 159 -4.89 -4.28 -0.51
CA MET A 159 -4.36 -3.70 -1.75
C MET A 159 -4.65 -2.19 -1.90
N PRO A 160 -5.83 -1.67 -1.54
CA PRO A 160 -6.06 -0.23 -1.54
C PRO A 160 -5.11 0.52 -0.60
N ALA A 161 -4.87 0.02 0.62
CA ALA A 161 -3.96 0.62 1.59
C ALA A 161 -2.50 0.58 1.12
N TRP A 162 -2.08 -0.52 0.46
CA TRP A 162 -0.76 -0.61 -0.17
C TRP A 162 -0.61 0.39 -1.32
N ALA A 163 -1.61 0.49 -2.19
CA ALA A 163 -1.61 1.42 -3.30
C ALA A 163 -1.64 2.90 -2.86
N GLN A 164 -2.22 3.20 -1.68
CA GLN A 164 -2.15 4.52 -1.07
C GLN A 164 -0.70 4.95 -0.86
N GLN A 165 0.09 4.12 -0.19
CA GLN A 165 1.50 4.45 0.01
C GLN A 165 2.24 4.51 -1.33
N LEU A 166 2.05 3.52 -2.19
CA LEU A 166 2.72 3.44 -3.48
C LEU A 166 2.52 4.71 -4.31
N ASP A 167 1.27 5.09 -4.56
CA ASP A 167 0.95 6.19 -5.49
C ASP A 167 1.06 7.58 -4.81
N MET A 168 0.46 7.75 -3.63
CA MET A 168 0.38 9.06 -2.99
C MET A 168 1.74 9.54 -2.48
N GLU A 169 2.60 8.64 -1.99
CA GLU A 169 3.96 8.98 -1.58
C GLU A 169 4.86 9.24 -2.80
N SER A 170 4.63 8.54 -3.91
CA SER A 170 5.38 8.72 -5.15
C SER A 170 5.00 9.99 -5.89
N ASN A 171 3.70 10.20 -6.13
CA ASN A 171 3.20 11.20 -7.07
C ASN A 171 2.48 12.38 -6.41
N GLY A 172 2.26 12.34 -5.08
CA GLY A 172 1.70 13.45 -4.31
C GLY A 172 2.69 14.59 -4.14
N LYS A 173 3.07 15.23 -5.24
CA LYS A 173 4.12 16.26 -5.31
C LYS A 173 3.55 17.61 -5.74
N SER A 174 4.19 18.68 -5.33
CA SER A 174 3.87 20.06 -5.72
C SER A 174 4.92 20.70 -6.64
N VAL A 175 6.03 19.98 -6.89
CA VAL A 175 7.13 20.42 -7.75
C VAL A 175 7.52 19.33 -8.73
N ASP A 176 8.06 19.74 -9.88
CA ASP A 176 8.67 18.83 -10.85
C ASP A 176 10.00 18.25 -10.32
N ARG A 177 10.62 17.32 -11.06
CA ARG A 177 11.91 16.73 -10.69
C ARG A 177 13.08 17.70 -10.61
N TYR A 178 12.91 18.94 -11.10
CA TYR A 178 13.91 20.02 -11.05
C TYR A 178 13.61 21.03 -9.93
N GLY A 179 12.51 20.88 -9.20
CA GLY A 179 12.11 21.77 -8.10
C GLY A 179 11.24 22.96 -8.54
N ASN A 180 10.77 23.01 -9.78
CA ASN A 180 9.85 24.06 -10.22
C ASN A 180 8.42 23.73 -9.79
N PRO A 181 7.61 24.71 -9.38
CA PRO A 181 6.21 24.50 -9.06
C PRO A 181 5.42 23.88 -10.22
N LEU A 182 4.63 22.82 -9.92
CA LEU A 182 3.74 22.23 -10.91
C LEU A 182 2.63 23.22 -11.31
N THR A 183 2.33 23.28 -12.59
CA THR A 183 1.19 24.04 -13.14
C THR A 183 -0.11 23.25 -13.20
N HIS A 184 -0.06 21.98 -12.82
CA HIS A 184 -1.16 21.02 -12.83
C HIS A 184 -1.10 20.10 -11.62
N PRO A 185 -2.23 19.52 -11.19
CA PRO A 185 -2.22 18.56 -10.09
C PRO A 185 -1.60 17.23 -10.53
N ALA A 186 -0.72 16.67 -9.68
CA ALA A 186 -0.19 15.31 -9.80
C ALA A 186 -0.73 14.43 -8.67
N GLY A 187 -0.71 13.12 -8.84
CA GLY A 187 -1.13 12.13 -7.85
C GLY A 187 -2.57 12.28 -7.36
N PRO A 188 -3.45 11.30 -7.56
CA PRO A 188 -4.78 11.29 -6.95
C PRO A 188 -4.71 10.82 -5.49
N LEU A 189 -5.75 11.12 -4.71
CA LEU A 189 -6.01 10.44 -3.46
C LEU A 189 -6.47 9.01 -3.75
N ILE A 190 -5.71 8.00 -3.34
CA ILE A 190 -6.09 6.59 -3.50
C ILE A 190 -6.92 6.13 -2.30
N TRP A 191 -8.01 5.40 -2.58
CA TRP A 191 -8.91 4.85 -1.57
C TRP A 191 -9.58 3.58 -2.08
N GLY A 192 -10.25 2.84 -1.23
CA GLY A 192 -11.00 1.67 -1.65
C GLY A 192 -11.26 0.68 -0.53
N ALA A 193 -11.99 -0.36 -0.86
CA ALA A 193 -12.28 -1.52 -0.02
C ALA A 193 -12.71 -2.69 -0.91
N THR A 194 -12.85 -3.88 -0.31
CA THR A 194 -13.31 -5.07 -1.03
C THR A 194 -14.72 -4.91 -1.59
N GLY A 195 -14.95 -5.39 -2.79
CA GLY A 195 -16.07 -5.10 -3.68
C GLY A 195 -17.46 -5.22 -3.07
N THR A 196 -17.88 -6.40 -2.56
CA THR A 196 -19.24 -6.57 -2.03
C THR A 196 -19.47 -5.75 -0.76
N SER A 197 -18.48 -5.65 0.14
CA SER A 197 -18.57 -4.79 1.33
C SER A 197 -18.64 -3.31 0.94
N ALA A 198 -17.88 -2.89 -0.06
CA ALA A 198 -17.87 -1.53 -0.58
C ALA A 198 -19.25 -1.10 -1.12
N GLN A 199 -20.02 -2.01 -1.74
CA GLN A 199 -21.37 -1.74 -2.24
C GLN A 199 -22.32 -1.27 -1.13
N HIS A 200 -22.11 -1.74 0.11
CA HIS A 200 -22.90 -1.37 1.28
C HIS A 200 -22.29 -0.21 2.07
N SER A 201 -21.27 0.45 1.54
CA SER A 201 -20.59 1.59 2.16
C SER A 201 -20.65 2.82 1.27
N PHE A 202 -19.78 2.93 0.28
CA PHE A 202 -19.59 4.16 -0.50
C PHE A 202 -20.11 4.11 -1.95
N PHE A 203 -20.72 3.02 -2.40
CA PHE A 203 -21.26 2.94 -3.77
C PHE A 203 -22.46 3.92 -3.99
N GLN A 204 -23.19 4.26 -2.93
CA GLN A 204 -24.16 5.34 -3.00
C GLN A 204 -23.51 6.63 -3.53
N TRP A 205 -22.34 7.00 -2.99
CA TRP A 205 -21.59 8.16 -3.44
C TRP A 205 -21.07 7.98 -4.86
N LEU A 206 -20.53 6.80 -5.20
CA LEU A 206 -20.03 6.49 -6.54
C LEU A 206 -21.12 6.65 -7.61
N HIS A 207 -22.36 6.28 -7.32
CA HIS A 207 -23.44 6.31 -8.29
C HIS A 207 -24.16 7.68 -8.39
N GLN A 208 -24.32 8.39 -7.28
CA GLN A 208 -25.24 9.54 -7.23
C GLN A 208 -24.61 10.85 -6.74
N SER A 209 -23.34 10.87 -6.30
CA SER A 209 -22.69 12.14 -5.97
C SER A 209 -22.57 13.04 -7.21
N VAL A 210 -22.53 14.34 -7.00
CA VAL A 210 -22.14 15.32 -8.04
C VAL A 210 -20.67 15.18 -8.40
N ASP A 211 -19.82 14.77 -7.43
CA ASP A 211 -18.43 14.47 -7.66
C ASP A 211 -18.29 13.09 -8.31
N ILE A 212 -17.25 12.93 -9.13
CA ILE A 212 -16.92 11.71 -9.83
C ILE A 212 -15.55 11.21 -9.39
N ALA A 213 -15.44 9.92 -9.12
CA ALA A 213 -14.18 9.24 -8.93
C ALA A 213 -14.03 8.10 -9.94
N PRO A 214 -12.94 8.05 -10.70
CA PRO A 214 -12.59 6.86 -11.46
C PRO A 214 -12.22 5.73 -10.50
N ILE A 215 -12.53 4.49 -10.89
CA ILE A 215 -12.21 3.31 -10.09
C ILE A 215 -11.64 2.18 -10.93
N ASP A 216 -10.75 1.39 -10.31
CA ASP A 216 -10.34 0.08 -10.81
C ASP A 216 -11.13 -1.01 -10.06
N ILE A 217 -11.81 -1.86 -10.80
CA ILE A 217 -12.49 -3.05 -10.29
C ILE A 217 -11.61 -4.26 -10.62
N LEU A 218 -11.19 -4.97 -9.58
CA LEU A 218 -10.25 -6.10 -9.71
C LEU A 218 -10.98 -7.40 -9.43
N VAL A 219 -10.95 -8.35 -10.37
CA VAL A 219 -11.67 -9.62 -10.21
C VAL A 219 -10.93 -10.80 -10.85
N ALA A 220 -10.80 -11.91 -10.11
CA ALA A 220 -10.37 -13.17 -10.69
C ALA A 220 -11.54 -13.84 -11.43
N MET A 221 -11.25 -14.59 -12.49
CA MET A 221 -12.27 -15.34 -13.24
C MET A 221 -12.62 -16.67 -12.59
N GLN A 222 -11.75 -17.20 -11.72
CA GLN A 222 -11.92 -18.48 -11.04
C GLN A 222 -11.81 -18.32 -9.51
N PRO A 223 -12.47 -19.19 -8.73
CA PRO A 223 -12.33 -19.21 -7.28
C PRO A 223 -10.90 -19.52 -6.85
N ALA A 224 -10.60 -19.34 -5.56
CA ALA A 224 -9.32 -19.71 -4.98
C ALA A 224 -9.03 -21.20 -5.20
N ALA A 225 -7.76 -21.54 -5.35
CA ALA A 225 -7.34 -22.95 -5.42
C ALA A 225 -7.81 -23.73 -4.19
N GLY A 226 -8.26 -24.97 -4.41
CA GLY A 226 -8.84 -25.82 -3.37
C GLY A 226 -10.34 -25.58 -3.10
N LEU A 227 -10.97 -24.65 -3.81
CA LEU A 227 -12.41 -24.41 -3.77
C LEU A 227 -13.08 -24.97 -5.04
N ASP A 228 -12.94 -26.28 -5.29
CA ASP A 228 -13.23 -26.90 -6.59
C ASP A 228 -14.66 -27.48 -6.70
N ASN A 229 -15.50 -27.29 -5.67
CA ASN A 229 -16.89 -27.76 -5.75
C ASN A 229 -17.81 -26.73 -6.41
N GLN A 230 -18.96 -27.21 -6.91
CA GLN A 230 -19.92 -26.40 -7.68
C GLN A 230 -20.44 -25.19 -6.87
N ILE A 231 -20.63 -25.32 -5.57
CA ILE A 231 -21.12 -24.23 -4.71
C ILE A 231 -20.15 -23.04 -4.73
N TRP A 232 -18.85 -23.30 -4.60
CA TRP A 232 -17.83 -22.24 -4.64
C TRP A 232 -17.72 -21.61 -6.03
N HIS A 233 -17.86 -22.40 -7.10
CA HIS A 233 -17.91 -21.86 -8.46
C HIS A 233 -19.12 -20.96 -8.67
N ASP A 234 -20.30 -21.34 -8.18
CA ASP A 234 -21.52 -20.52 -8.29
C ASP A 234 -21.42 -19.24 -7.47
N HIS A 235 -20.86 -19.30 -6.25
CA HIS A 235 -20.60 -18.12 -5.41
C HIS A 235 -19.60 -17.17 -6.10
N HIS A 236 -18.50 -17.69 -6.62
CA HIS A 236 -17.50 -16.89 -7.31
C HIS A 236 -18.05 -16.25 -8.58
N LYS A 237 -18.83 -17.01 -9.37
CA LYS A 237 -19.52 -16.48 -10.53
C LYS A 237 -20.48 -15.33 -10.17
N SER A 238 -21.21 -15.47 -9.08
CA SER A 238 -22.08 -14.41 -8.57
C SER A 238 -21.28 -13.17 -8.17
N LEU A 239 -20.12 -13.35 -7.53
CA LEU A 239 -19.20 -12.28 -7.18
C LEU A 239 -18.69 -11.53 -8.42
N ALA A 240 -18.23 -12.26 -9.43
CA ALA A 240 -17.74 -11.69 -10.69
C ALA A 240 -18.86 -10.95 -11.47
N ILE A 241 -20.08 -11.52 -11.49
CA ILE A 241 -21.25 -10.84 -12.08
C ILE A 241 -21.53 -9.52 -11.38
N ASN A 242 -21.44 -9.46 -10.05
CA ASN A 242 -21.61 -8.21 -9.30
C ASN A 242 -20.54 -7.18 -9.69
N ALA A 243 -19.27 -7.57 -9.85
CA ALA A 243 -18.20 -6.67 -10.28
C ALA A 243 -18.51 -6.03 -11.64
N VAL A 244 -18.90 -6.86 -12.63
CA VAL A 244 -19.26 -6.39 -13.98
C VAL A 244 -20.52 -5.52 -13.94
N ALA A 245 -21.56 -5.94 -13.20
CA ALA A 245 -22.80 -5.18 -13.09
C ALA A 245 -22.57 -3.78 -12.50
N GLN A 246 -21.67 -3.63 -11.53
CA GLN A 246 -21.32 -2.33 -10.98
C GLN A 246 -20.56 -1.46 -12.00
N ALA A 247 -19.63 -2.02 -12.76
CA ALA A 247 -18.94 -1.30 -13.82
C ALA A 247 -19.94 -0.77 -14.88
N GLU A 248 -20.85 -1.62 -15.34
CA GLU A 248 -21.89 -1.27 -16.32
C GLU A 248 -22.87 -0.23 -15.75
N ALA A 249 -23.32 -0.39 -14.51
CA ALA A 249 -24.22 0.56 -13.87
C ALA A 249 -23.58 1.95 -13.71
N LEU A 250 -22.27 2.02 -13.40
CA LEU A 250 -21.52 3.27 -13.33
C LEU A 250 -21.37 3.92 -14.71
N ALA A 251 -21.15 3.13 -15.74
CA ALA A 251 -20.99 3.63 -17.10
C ALA A 251 -22.30 4.10 -17.71
N LEU A 252 -23.35 3.29 -17.63
CA LEU A 252 -24.63 3.52 -18.33
C LEU A 252 -25.59 4.41 -17.53
N GLY A 253 -25.60 4.27 -16.21
CA GLY A 253 -26.61 4.90 -15.37
C GLY A 253 -28.03 4.38 -15.60
N ALA A 254 -29.02 5.06 -15.06
CA ALA A 254 -30.44 4.83 -15.31
C ALA A 254 -31.22 6.13 -15.12
N SER A 255 -31.88 6.59 -16.17
CA SER A 255 -32.67 7.82 -16.10
C SER A 255 -34.02 7.53 -15.43
N ASN A 256 -34.35 8.35 -14.41
CA ASN A 256 -35.67 8.37 -13.81
C ASN A 256 -36.01 9.84 -13.46
N LEU A 257 -36.67 10.54 -14.39
CA LEU A 257 -36.98 11.95 -14.24
C LEU A 257 -38.22 12.18 -13.36
N ASP A 258 -39.11 11.20 -13.25
CA ASP A 258 -40.31 11.26 -12.41
C ASP A 258 -39.97 11.07 -10.92
N GLU A 259 -38.93 10.32 -10.64
CA GLU A 259 -38.41 10.10 -9.27
C GLU A 259 -36.89 10.46 -9.23
N PRO A 260 -36.54 11.76 -9.13
CA PRO A 260 -35.15 12.23 -9.25
C PRO A 260 -34.15 11.56 -8.28
N HIS A 261 -34.60 11.14 -7.11
CA HIS A 261 -33.79 10.41 -6.13
C HIS A 261 -33.41 8.97 -6.57
N ARG A 262 -34.04 8.46 -7.65
CA ARG A 262 -33.71 7.20 -8.32
C ARG A 262 -33.00 7.39 -9.66
N HIS A 263 -32.60 8.61 -9.97
CA HIS A 263 -31.82 8.90 -11.16
C HIS A 263 -30.35 8.60 -10.92
N PHE A 264 -29.74 7.89 -11.88
CA PHE A 264 -28.32 7.56 -11.92
C PHE A 264 -27.73 8.16 -13.20
N SER A 265 -26.84 9.12 -13.06
CA SER A 265 -26.32 9.88 -14.20
C SER A 265 -25.52 9.04 -15.20
N GLY A 266 -24.89 7.95 -14.73
CA GLY A 266 -23.94 7.21 -15.54
C GLY A 266 -22.67 8.04 -15.83
N ASN A 267 -21.95 7.67 -16.89
CA ASN A 267 -20.71 8.33 -17.35
C ASN A 267 -19.66 8.46 -16.23
N ARG A 268 -19.56 7.44 -15.39
CA ARG A 268 -18.61 7.35 -14.27
C ARG A 268 -17.52 6.35 -14.65
N PRO A 269 -16.27 6.82 -14.82
CA PRO A 269 -15.20 6.01 -15.38
C PRO A 269 -14.81 4.86 -14.46
N SER A 270 -14.70 3.67 -15.03
CA SER A 270 -14.14 2.51 -14.35
C SER A 270 -13.29 1.66 -15.29
N VAL A 271 -12.31 0.96 -14.73
CA VAL A 271 -11.51 -0.04 -15.44
C VAL A 271 -11.75 -1.38 -14.76
N LEU A 272 -12.15 -2.39 -15.54
CA LEU A 272 -12.28 -3.77 -15.07
C LEU A 272 -10.98 -4.52 -15.40
N ILE A 273 -10.24 -4.88 -14.38
CA ILE A 273 -9.01 -5.68 -14.48
C ILE A 273 -9.32 -7.09 -14.02
N SER A 274 -9.12 -8.06 -14.93
CA SER A 274 -9.36 -9.47 -14.63
C SER A 274 -8.13 -10.34 -14.94
N TRP A 275 -8.04 -11.45 -14.20
CA TRP A 275 -7.04 -12.51 -14.38
C TRP A 275 -7.69 -13.87 -14.11
N ASP A 276 -7.05 -14.97 -14.51
CA ASP A 276 -7.65 -16.28 -14.38
C ASP A 276 -7.92 -16.67 -12.93
N GLN A 277 -6.90 -16.77 -12.11
CA GLN A 277 -6.99 -17.15 -10.71
C GLN A 277 -5.98 -16.37 -9.86
N THR A 278 -6.34 -15.99 -8.64
CA THR A 278 -5.43 -15.31 -7.69
C THR A 278 -4.41 -16.31 -7.14
N THR A 279 -3.27 -16.38 -7.83
CA THR A 279 -2.09 -17.16 -7.47
C THR A 279 -0.95 -16.21 -7.07
N PRO A 280 0.13 -16.69 -6.43
CA PRO A 280 1.32 -15.86 -6.20
C PRO A 280 1.86 -15.20 -7.49
N TYR A 281 1.88 -15.92 -8.60
CA TYR A 281 2.27 -15.38 -9.91
C TYR A 281 1.34 -14.24 -10.37
N ALA A 282 0.03 -14.43 -10.29
CA ALA A 282 -0.94 -13.40 -10.67
C ALA A 282 -0.84 -12.16 -9.75
N LEU A 283 -0.63 -12.37 -8.44
CA LEU A 283 -0.41 -11.28 -7.49
C LEU A 283 0.86 -10.50 -7.82
N GLY A 284 1.96 -11.17 -8.15
CA GLY A 284 3.21 -10.53 -8.58
C GLY A 284 3.00 -9.64 -9.80
N ARG A 285 2.29 -10.14 -10.83
CA ARG A 285 1.92 -9.35 -12.02
C ARG A 285 1.08 -8.11 -11.66
N LEU A 286 0.12 -8.27 -10.77
CA LEU A 286 -0.79 -7.19 -10.38
C LEU A 286 -0.06 -6.10 -9.61
N LEU A 287 0.78 -6.45 -8.64
CA LEU A 287 1.56 -5.49 -7.87
C LEU A 287 2.54 -4.71 -8.77
N ALA A 288 3.31 -5.41 -9.60
CA ALA A 288 4.22 -4.77 -10.55
C ALA A 288 3.48 -3.87 -11.55
N LEU A 289 2.27 -4.25 -12.00
CA LEU A 289 1.43 -3.39 -12.84
C LEU A 289 1.16 -2.03 -12.17
N TYR A 290 0.78 -2.03 -10.89
CA TYR A 290 0.52 -0.77 -10.17
C TYR A 290 1.79 0.04 -9.90
N GLU A 291 2.93 -0.60 -9.69
CA GLU A 291 4.22 0.09 -9.63
C GLU A 291 4.53 0.78 -10.96
N HIS A 292 4.35 0.10 -12.09
CA HIS A 292 4.52 0.69 -13.42
C HIS A 292 3.54 1.83 -13.70
N ILE A 293 2.25 1.68 -13.36
CA ILE A 293 1.25 2.75 -13.49
C ILE A 293 1.71 4.00 -12.73
N THR A 294 2.18 3.82 -11.51
CA THR A 294 2.64 4.90 -10.64
C THR A 294 3.86 5.61 -11.24
N VAL A 295 4.86 4.83 -11.68
CA VAL A 295 6.10 5.38 -12.27
C VAL A 295 5.84 6.07 -13.61
N ILE A 296 5.04 5.46 -14.49
CA ILE A 296 4.70 6.03 -15.80
C ILE A 296 3.91 7.34 -15.62
N SER A 297 2.93 7.36 -14.71
CA SER A 297 2.18 8.59 -14.39
C SER A 297 3.12 9.68 -13.86
N GLY A 298 4.04 9.31 -12.97
CA GLY A 298 5.05 10.24 -12.43
C GLY A 298 5.96 10.82 -13.51
N PHE A 299 6.39 10.01 -14.48
CA PHE A 299 7.17 10.50 -15.62
C PHE A 299 6.38 11.49 -16.49
N ILE A 300 5.10 11.22 -16.73
CA ILE A 300 4.24 12.12 -17.53
C ILE A 300 3.99 13.43 -16.78
N TRP A 301 3.83 13.40 -15.46
CA TRP A 301 3.71 14.61 -14.61
C TRP A 301 5.05 15.30 -14.35
N ASP A 302 6.16 14.70 -14.78
CA ASP A 302 7.52 15.18 -14.57
C ASP A 302 7.91 15.32 -13.08
N VAL A 303 7.36 14.45 -12.22
CA VAL A 303 7.66 14.42 -10.78
C VAL A 303 8.68 13.35 -10.43
N ASN A 304 9.39 13.50 -9.30
CA ASN A 304 10.24 12.45 -8.77
C ASN A 304 9.41 11.46 -7.93
N SER A 305 9.08 10.31 -8.51
CA SER A 305 8.31 9.25 -7.85
C SER A 305 9.10 8.44 -6.82
N PHE A 306 10.38 8.73 -6.59
CA PHE A 306 11.28 7.90 -5.77
C PHE A 306 11.74 8.56 -4.47
N ASP A 307 11.35 9.82 -4.19
CA ASP A 307 11.58 10.52 -2.93
C ASP A 307 10.30 10.68 -2.11
N GLN A 308 10.42 11.13 -0.85
CA GLN A 308 9.30 11.33 0.07
C GLN A 308 9.58 12.45 1.09
N TRP A 309 10.01 13.61 0.64
CA TRP A 309 10.35 14.76 1.50
C TRP A 309 9.21 15.22 2.41
N GLY A 310 7.95 14.98 2.01
CA GLY A 310 6.76 15.35 2.78
C GLY A 310 6.66 14.74 4.19
N VAL A 311 7.35 13.62 4.44
CA VAL A 311 7.35 12.98 5.77
C VAL A 311 8.48 13.46 6.69
N GLU A 312 9.44 14.26 6.20
CA GLU A 312 10.62 14.64 7.00
C GLU A 312 10.31 15.76 8.00
N LEU A 313 9.45 16.72 7.64
CA LEU A 313 9.09 17.84 8.53
C LEU A 313 8.46 17.33 9.84
N GLY A 314 7.54 16.38 9.76
CA GLY A 314 6.90 15.80 10.94
C GLY A 314 7.89 15.10 11.87
N LYS A 315 8.87 14.38 11.31
CA LYS A 315 9.96 13.74 12.10
C LYS A 315 10.83 14.77 12.80
N HIS A 316 11.19 15.84 12.07
CA HIS A 316 11.97 16.94 12.66
C HIS A 316 11.23 17.60 13.82
N MET A 317 9.95 17.92 13.64
CA MET A 317 9.11 18.48 14.71
C MET A 317 8.96 17.54 15.91
N ALA A 318 8.77 16.23 15.66
CA ALA A 318 8.72 15.25 16.74
C ALA A 318 10.02 15.20 17.55
N HIS A 319 11.18 15.27 16.88
CA HIS A 319 12.48 15.35 17.54
C HIS A 319 12.61 16.61 18.38
N GLN A 320 12.22 17.79 17.86
CA GLN A 320 12.23 19.05 18.63
C GLN A 320 11.35 18.97 19.89
N ILE A 321 10.17 18.35 19.78
CA ILE A 321 9.30 18.13 20.94
C ILE A 321 9.96 17.22 21.98
N GLN A 322 10.62 16.15 21.56
CA GLN A 322 11.29 15.21 22.45
C GLN A 322 12.51 15.83 23.16
N SER A 323 13.27 16.67 22.45
CA SER A 323 14.43 17.39 23.00
C SER A 323 14.04 18.67 23.76
N ALA A 324 12.77 19.01 23.82
CA ALA A 324 12.24 20.26 24.37
C ALA A 324 12.83 21.54 23.74
N GLU A 325 13.31 21.46 22.50
CA GLU A 325 13.90 22.58 21.76
C GLU A 325 12.83 23.39 21.01
N GLY A 326 12.80 24.70 21.20
CA GLY A 326 11.97 25.62 20.44
C GLY A 326 10.47 25.42 20.63
N LEU A 327 10.02 24.88 21.77
CA LEU A 327 8.61 24.64 22.08
C LEU A 327 7.75 25.90 22.02
N GLU A 328 8.34 27.08 22.24
CA GLU A 328 7.70 28.39 22.16
C GLU A 328 7.19 28.71 20.74
N ARG A 329 7.69 28.02 19.72
CA ARG A 329 7.27 28.19 18.32
C ARG A 329 6.03 27.37 17.95
N PHE A 330 5.65 26.44 18.82
CA PHE A 330 4.46 25.62 18.59
C PHE A 330 3.20 26.38 18.96
N SER A 331 2.07 26.00 18.34
CA SER A 331 0.81 26.63 18.64
C SER A 331 0.42 26.48 20.11
N PRO A 332 -0.34 27.42 20.70
CA PRO A 332 -0.83 27.29 22.07
C PRO A 332 -1.58 25.98 22.36
N ALA A 333 -2.31 25.47 21.36
CA ALA A 333 -3.01 24.18 21.47
C ALA A 333 -2.04 23.00 21.60
N ALA A 334 -0.94 23.00 20.83
CA ALA A 334 0.09 21.97 20.94
C ALA A 334 0.81 22.04 22.29
N GLN A 335 1.18 23.23 22.76
CA GLN A 335 1.80 23.43 24.08
C GLN A 335 0.88 22.93 25.21
N ALA A 336 -0.41 23.29 25.21
CA ALA A 336 -1.36 22.83 26.20
C ALA A 336 -1.54 21.29 26.18
N PHE A 337 -1.49 20.66 25.00
CA PHE A 337 -1.53 19.21 24.90
C PHE A 337 -0.28 18.54 25.51
N LEU A 338 0.90 19.07 25.21
CA LEU A 338 2.18 18.57 25.75
C LEU A 338 2.24 18.71 27.28
N ASP A 339 1.76 19.82 27.84
CA ASP A 339 1.65 20.03 29.28
C ASP A 339 0.75 18.98 29.96
N ARG A 340 -0.39 18.67 29.33
CA ARG A 340 -1.28 17.59 29.80
C ARG A 340 -0.62 16.21 29.73
N LEU A 341 0.08 15.91 28.64
CA LEU A 341 0.79 14.64 28.44
C LEU A 341 1.87 14.43 29.53
N ASN A 342 2.62 15.49 29.86
CA ASN A 342 3.65 15.43 30.89
C ASN A 342 3.05 15.25 32.30
N LYS A 343 1.91 15.88 32.59
CA LYS A 343 1.19 15.72 33.88
C LYS A 343 0.55 14.34 34.05
N SER A 344 0.21 13.64 32.97
CA SER A 344 -0.38 12.30 33.05
C SER A 344 0.64 11.18 33.35
N ARG A 345 1.94 11.51 33.39
CA ARG A 345 3.03 10.56 33.72
C ARG A 345 3.43 10.61 35.20
N THR A 346 2.90 11.55 35.96
CA THR A 346 3.03 11.68 37.44
C THR A 346 1.77 11.14 38.12
#